data_75cf954d84ae877cf8ee5cc2ea841ded
#
_entry.id   75cf954d84ae877cf8ee5cc2ea841ded
#
_cell.length_a   1.000
_cell.length_b   1.000
_cell.length_c   1.000
_cell.angle_alpha   90.00
_cell.angle_beta   90.00
_cell.angle_gamma   90.00
#
_symmetry.space_group_name_H-M   'P 1'
#
loop_
_entity.id
_entity.type
_entity.pdbx_description
1 polymer ?
#
loop_
_entity_poly.entity_id
_entity_poly.type
_entity_poly.pdbx_seq_one_letter_code
_entity_poly.pdbx_strand_id
1 'polypeptide(L)'
;PRFNVLLRDDKSYPYVLITQEPWPRLALHRGPRNVPGRYFGPYPGVTAVRETLNMMHKLFKLRSCEDSVFRNRSRPCLQHQIGRCTAPCVGLVPARDYAQAVRRAGLFLEGRSDDLTRELAEAMGTASSRLDFEDAARLRDLLAGLLALQARQYVDGSAAELDVLAVAMRGTQA
;
A
#
# COMPACT_ATOMS: atom_id res chain seq x y z
N PRO A 1 27.91 29.69 -23.87
CA PRO A 1 27.04 30.44 -24.78
C PRO A 1 26.01 31.24 -23.99
N ARG A 2 25.75 32.48 -24.40
CA ARG A 2 24.80 33.40 -23.77
C ARG A 2 23.35 32.88 -23.67
N PHE A 3 23.05 31.76 -24.29
CA PHE A 3 21.73 31.13 -24.39
C PHE A 3 21.72 29.69 -23.88
N ASN A 4 22.66 29.33 -23.03
CA ASN A 4 22.58 28.05 -22.33
C ASN A 4 21.46 28.15 -21.30
N VAL A 5 20.21 27.89 -21.74
CA VAL A 5 19.10 27.65 -20.84
C VAL A 5 19.46 26.38 -20.08
N LEU A 6 19.94 26.52 -18.86
CA LEU A 6 19.94 25.45 -17.89
C LEU A 6 18.47 25.02 -17.73
N LEU A 7 18.08 24.03 -18.51
CA LEU A 7 16.86 23.28 -18.24
C LEU A 7 17.10 22.63 -16.87
N ARG A 8 16.78 23.38 -15.82
CA ARG A 8 16.57 22.78 -14.49
C ARG A 8 15.40 21.85 -14.67
N ASP A 9 15.69 20.57 -14.74
CA ASP A 9 14.66 19.56 -14.69
C ASP A 9 14.07 19.61 -13.26
N ASP A 10 13.12 20.54 -13.05
CA ASP A 10 12.36 20.69 -11.80
C ASP A 10 11.41 19.51 -11.57
N LYS A 11 11.67 18.37 -12.24
CA LYS A 11 10.97 17.13 -12.04
C LYS A 11 11.43 16.52 -10.72
N SER A 12 10.90 17.05 -9.62
CA SER A 12 11.03 16.41 -8.33
C SER A 12 10.51 14.96 -8.41
N TYR A 13 11.26 14.04 -7.80
CA TYR A 13 10.84 12.64 -7.74
C TYR A 13 9.47 12.50 -7.08
N PRO A 14 8.61 11.60 -7.56
CA PRO A 14 7.33 11.34 -6.93
C PRO A 14 7.49 10.47 -5.68
N TYR A 15 6.56 10.68 -4.73
CA TYR A 15 6.47 9.98 -3.46
C TYR A 15 5.07 9.40 -3.25
N VAL A 16 4.97 8.32 -2.51
CA VAL A 16 3.72 7.92 -1.85
C VAL A 16 3.64 8.71 -0.54
N LEU A 17 2.51 9.36 -0.31
CA LEU A 17 2.23 10.13 0.90
C LEU A 17 1.09 9.46 1.69
N ILE A 18 1.33 9.20 2.98
CA ILE A 18 0.27 8.97 3.96
C ILE A 18 0.10 10.28 4.74
N THR A 19 -1.05 10.94 4.59
CA THR A 19 -1.32 12.24 5.22
C THR A 19 -1.51 12.10 6.73
N GLN A 20 -1.24 13.19 7.47
CA GLN A 20 -1.39 13.25 8.93
C GLN A 20 -2.74 13.90 9.31
N GLU A 21 -3.83 13.31 8.85
CA GLU A 21 -5.20 13.75 9.13
C GLU A 21 -5.87 12.74 10.08
N PRO A 22 -7.01 13.07 10.72
CA PRO A 22 -7.76 12.11 11.54
C PRO A 22 -8.11 10.82 10.78
N TRP A 23 -8.35 10.95 9.49
CA TRP A 23 -8.54 9.84 8.56
C TRP A 23 -7.48 9.93 7.46
N PRO A 24 -6.26 9.41 7.67
CA PRO A 24 -5.16 9.52 6.72
C PRO A 24 -5.54 8.97 5.34
N ARG A 25 -5.04 9.62 4.28
CA ARG A 25 -5.21 9.14 2.90
C ARG A 25 -3.89 8.72 2.30
N LEU A 26 -3.97 7.82 1.33
CA LEU A 26 -2.86 7.53 0.43
C LEU A 26 -2.94 8.44 -0.79
N ALA A 27 -1.86 9.15 -1.09
CA ALA A 27 -1.79 10.07 -2.21
C ALA A 27 -0.43 10.01 -2.92
N LEU A 28 -0.43 10.35 -4.21
CA LEU A 28 0.78 10.70 -4.94
C LEU A 28 1.16 12.12 -4.57
N HIS A 29 2.41 12.32 -4.17
CA HIS A 29 2.97 13.64 -3.92
C HIS A 29 4.17 13.88 -4.83
N ARG A 30 4.27 15.11 -5.34
CA ARG A 30 5.40 15.57 -6.14
C ARG A 30 5.67 17.02 -5.79
N GLY A 31 6.93 17.39 -5.67
CA GLY A 31 7.34 18.74 -5.29
C GLY A 31 7.79 18.85 -3.84
N PRO A 32 7.79 20.04 -3.25
CA PRO A 32 8.20 20.29 -1.87
C PRO A 32 7.35 19.49 -0.87
N ARG A 33 8.00 18.93 0.16
CA ARG A 33 7.32 18.14 1.21
C ARG A 33 6.65 19.03 2.25
N ASN A 34 5.69 19.84 1.82
CA ASN A 34 4.99 20.82 2.64
C ASN A 34 3.64 20.30 3.19
N VAL A 35 3.18 19.14 2.75
CA VAL A 35 1.96 18.50 3.27
C VAL A 35 2.33 17.68 4.50
N PRO A 36 1.69 17.88 5.66
CA PRO A 36 1.94 17.05 6.83
C PRO A 36 1.62 15.59 6.57
N GLY A 37 2.60 14.69 6.84
CA GLY A 37 2.43 13.27 6.61
C GLY A 37 3.76 12.53 6.48
N ARG A 38 3.66 11.23 6.17
CA ARG A 38 4.81 10.36 5.96
C ARG A 38 5.02 10.15 4.47
N TYR A 39 6.23 10.44 4.00
CA TYR A 39 6.63 10.33 2.61
C TYR A 39 7.47 9.08 2.41
N PHE A 40 7.12 8.28 1.42
CA PHE A 40 7.81 7.04 1.05
C PHE A 40 8.32 7.15 -0.39
N GLY A 41 9.55 6.77 -0.61
CA GLY A 41 10.28 6.93 -1.87
C GLY A 41 11.61 7.64 -1.64
N PRO A 42 12.29 8.19 -2.67
CA PRO A 42 11.75 8.56 -3.99
C PRO A 42 11.50 7.37 -4.92
N TYR A 43 10.50 7.49 -5.78
CA TYR A 43 10.24 6.51 -6.83
C TYR A 43 10.83 6.97 -8.16
N PRO A 44 11.22 6.06 -9.06
CA PRO A 44 11.83 6.41 -10.34
C PRO A 44 10.89 7.14 -11.30
N GLY A 45 9.58 6.97 -11.13
CA GLY A 45 8.57 7.61 -11.98
C GLY A 45 7.17 7.60 -11.39
N VAL A 46 6.31 8.44 -11.97
CA VAL A 46 4.89 8.57 -11.55
C VAL A 46 4.11 7.29 -11.79
N THR A 47 4.44 6.52 -12.83
CA THR A 47 3.80 5.22 -13.13
C THR A 47 4.00 4.24 -11.99
N ALA A 48 5.24 4.08 -11.50
CA ALA A 48 5.55 3.20 -10.38
C ALA A 48 4.76 3.59 -9.12
N VAL A 49 4.64 4.90 -8.82
CA VAL A 49 3.82 5.35 -7.67
C VAL A 49 2.35 5.04 -7.87
N ARG A 50 1.80 5.23 -9.07
CA ARG A 50 0.39 4.92 -9.35
C ARG A 50 0.10 3.42 -9.22
N GLU A 51 0.99 2.58 -9.68
CA GLU A 51 0.90 1.12 -9.52
C GLU A 51 0.93 0.74 -8.04
N THR A 52 1.90 1.28 -7.28
CA THR A 52 1.98 1.10 -5.83
C THR A 52 0.69 1.54 -5.15
N LEU A 53 0.17 2.74 -5.45
CA LEU A 53 -1.08 3.23 -4.88
C LEU A 53 -2.29 2.35 -5.22
N ASN A 54 -2.41 1.91 -6.48
CA ASN A 54 -3.48 0.99 -6.89
C ASN A 54 -3.46 -0.30 -6.08
N MET A 55 -2.29 -0.84 -5.86
CA MET A 55 -2.06 -2.03 -5.08
C MET A 55 -2.40 -1.81 -3.60
N MET A 56 -1.90 -0.72 -3.01
CA MET A 56 -2.17 -0.34 -1.63
C MET A 56 -3.66 -0.14 -1.36
N HIS A 57 -4.40 0.47 -2.30
CA HIS A 57 -5.85 0.62 -2.18
C HIS A 57 -6.61 -0.71 -2.25
N LYS A 58 -6.12 -1.68 -3.02
CA LYS A 58 -6.71 -3.03 -3.04
C LYS A 58 -6.50 -3.77 -1.72
N LEU A 59 -5.30 -3.67 -1.15
CA LEU A 59 -4.92 -4.41 0.06
C LEU A 59 -5.44 -3.77 1.34
N PHE A 60 -5.15 -2.50 1.56
CA PHE A 60 -5.42 -1.82 2.82
C PHE A 60 -6.72 -1.02 2.81
N LYS A 61 -7.36 -0.85 1.65
CA LYS A 61 -8.65 -0.17 1.46
C LYS A 61 -8.73 1.22 2.09
N LEU A 62 -7.59 1.95 2.06
CA LEU A 62 -7.50 3.31 2.57
C LEU A 62 -8.12 4.31 1.59
N ARG A 63 -8.62 5.43 2.09
CA ARG A 63 -9.19 6.48 1.23
C ARG A 63 -8.13 7.14 0.35
N SER A 64 -8.55 7.53 -0.85
CA SER A 64 -7.76 8.34 -1.80
C SER A 64 -8.31 9.76 -1.98
N CYS A 65 -9.55 10.01 -1.53
CA CYS A 65 -10.22 11.29 -1.73
C CYS A 65 -9.63 12.41 -0.87
N GLU A 66 -9.72 13.64 -1.38
CA GLU A 66 -9.35 14.85 -0.65
C GLU A 66 -10.34 15.17 0.47
N ASP A 67 -9.90 15.97 1.44
CA ASP A 67 -10.69 16.31 2.62
C ASP A 67 -11.97 17.06 2.29
N SER A 68 -11.95 17.93 1.30
CA SER A 68 -13.14 18.62 0.80
C SER A 68 -14.21 17.64 0.35
N VAL A 69 -13.80 16.60 -0.39
CA VAL A 69 -14.70 15.54 -0.85
C VAL A 69 -15.12 14.64 0.31
N PHE A 70 -14.19 14.32 1.21
CA PHE A 70 -14.43 13.46 2.37
C PHE A 70 -15.52 14.02 3.30
N ARG A 71 -15.42 15.31 3.65
CA ARG A 71 -16.35 15.98 4.59
C ARG A 71 -17.77 16.15 4.03
N ASN A 72 -17.90 16.24 2.71
CA ASN A 72 -19.17 16.51 2.03
C ASN A 72 -19.89 15.23 1.55
N ARG A 73 -19.43 14.04 1.97
CA ARG A 73 -20.04 12.78 1.57
C ARG A 73 -21.21 12.39 2.48
N SER A 74 -22.34 12.10 1.85
CA SER A 74 -23.54 11.54 2.53
C SER A 74 -23.76 10.05 2.22
N ARG A 75 -23.05 9.51 1.22
CA ARG A 75 -23.16 8.10 0.80
C ARG A 75 -21.81 7.53 0.36
N PRO A 76 -21.60 6.20 0.44
CA PRO A 76 -20.39 5.55 -0.06
C PRO A 76 -20.15 5.87 -1.54
N CYS A 77 -18.89 6.04 -1.91
CA CYS A 77 -18.50 6.31 -3.29
C CYS A 77 -18.15 5.03 -4.04
N LEU A 78 -17.89 5.14 -5.35
CA LEU A 78 -17.49 4.03 -6.20
C LEU A 78 -16.26 3.27 -5.65
N GLN A 79 -15.29 3.96 -5.03
CA GLN A 79 -14.11 3.29 -4.44
C GLN A 79 -14.49 2.29 -3.34
N HIS A 80 -15.55 2.57 -2.58
CA HIS A 80 -16.08 1.61 -1.62
C HIS A 80 -16.78 0.45 -2.32
N GLN A 81 -17.61 0.72 -3.32
CA GLN A 81 -18.35 -0.32 -4.05
C GLN A 81 -17.40 -1.34 -4.73
N ILE A 82 -16.27 -0.88 -5.26
CA ILE A 82 -15.24 -1.75 -5.87
C ILE A 82 -14.22 -2.29 -4.85
N GLY A 83 -14.48 -2.17 -3.54
CA GLY A 83 -13.65 -2.76 -2.49
C GLY A 83 -12.28 -2.10 -2.28
N ARG A 84 -12.08 -0.85 -2.70
CA ARG A 84 -10.80 -0.12 -2.58
C ARG A 84 -10.78 0.91 -1.46
N CYS A 85 -11.87 1.08 -0.73
CA CYS A 85 -11.99 2.00 0.39
C CYS A 85 -13.01 1.46 1.39
N THR A 86 -12.75 1.60 2.68
CA THR A 86 -13.68 1.18 3.75
C THR A 86 -14.79 2.21 4.06
N ALA A 87 -14.86 3.30 3.27
CA ALA A 87 -15.81 4.41 3.40
C ALA A 87 -15.87 5.05 4.82
N PRO A 88 -14.73 5.49 5.37
CA PRO A 88 -14.73 6.19 6.66
C PRO A 88 -15.53 7.50 6.64
N CYS A 89 -15.73 8.10 5.47
CA CYS A 89 -16.49 9.34 5.29
C CYS A 89 -17.98 9.24 5.68
N VAL A 90 -18.53 8.03 5.72
CA VAL A 90 -19.93 7.75 6.11
C VAL A 90 -20.00 6.80 7.31
N GLY A 91 -18.91 6.63 8.04
CA GLY A 91 -18.88 5.86 9.29
C GLY A 91 -18.99 4.34 9.15
N LEU A 92 -18.72 3.77 7.96
CA LEU A 92 -18.78 2.32 7.74
C LEU A 92 -17.62 1.53 8.33
N VAL A 93 -16.60 2.21 8.85
CA VAL A 93 -15.45 1.59 9.51
C VAL A 93 -15.17 2.31 10.83
N PRO A 94 -14.92 1.58 11.93
CA PRO A 94 -14.45 2.18 13.18
C PRO A 94 -13.09 2.86 13.02
N ALA A 95 -12.87 3.96 13.75
CA ALA A 95 -11.60 4.70 13.69
C ALA A 95 -10.38 3.83 14.05
N ARG A 96 -10.56 2.91 15.02
CA ARG A 96 -9.52 1.95 15.44
C ARG A 96 -9.08 1.04 14.28
N ASP A 97 -10.04 0.48 13.56
CA ASP A 97 -9.76 -0.47 12.47
C ASP A 97 -9.12 0.24 11.28
N TYR A 98 -9.58 1.48 11.01
CA TYR A 98 -8.96 2.30 9.98
C TYR A 98 -7.51 2.68 10.34
N ALA A 99 -7.26 3.08 11.59
CA ALA A 99 -5.91 3.39 12.08
C ALA A 99 -4.97 2.17 11.99
N GLN A 100 -5.49 0.97 12.27
CA GLN A 100 -4.73 -0.28 12.10
C GLN A 100 -4.39 -0.53 10.63
N ALA A 101 -5.31 -0.30 9.71
CA ALA A 101 -5.05 -0.41 8.27
C ALA A 101 -3.97 0.61 7.81
N VAL A 102 -4.02 1.86 8.30
CA VAL A 102 -3.00 2.88 8.05
C VAL A 102 -1.62 2.44 8.57
N ARG A 103 -1.56 1.91 9.79
CA ARG A 103 -0.30 1.40 10.38
C ARG A 103 0.28 0.27 9.55
N ARG A 104 -0.53 -0.71 9.15
CA ARG A 104 -0.12 -1.84 8.30
C ARG A 104 0.38 -1.39 6.94
N ALA A 105 -0.30 -0.42 6.32
CA ALA A 105 0.14 0.21 5.09
C ALA A 105 1.49 0.92 5.23
N GLY A 106 1.71 1.59 6.37
CA GLY A 106 3.00 2.19 6.71
C GLY A 106 4.13 1.17 6.82
N LEU A 107 3.93 0.07 7.54
CA LEU A 107 4.92 -1.02 7.67
C LEU A 107 5.32 -1.59 6.31
N PHE A 108 4.33 -1.81 5.43
CA PHE A 108 4.59 -2.29 4.08
C PHE A 108 5.47 -1.31 3.28
N LEU A 109 5.14 -0.01 3.29
CA LEU A 109 5.90 1.03 2.59
C LEU A 109 7.30 1.28 3.19
N GLU A 110 7.53 0.91 4.45
CA GLU A 110 8.84 0.93 5.11
C GLU A 110 9.72 -0.28 4.77
N GLY A 111 9.19 -1.23 3.98
CA GLY A 111 9.90 -2.47 3.69
C GLY A 111 9.87 -3.49 4.84
N ARG A 112 9.08 -3.25 5.90
CA ARG A 112 8.91 -4.15 7.06
C ARG A 112 7.84 -5.21 6.79
N SER A 113 7.97 -5.86 5.65
CA SER A 113 6.98 -6.84 5.18
C SER A 113 6.94 -8.10 6.03
N ASP A 114 8.08 -8.52 6.59
CA ASP A 114 8.15 -9.70 7.46
C ASP A 114 7.42 -9.49 8.79
N ASP A 115 7.57 -8.30 9.38
CA ASP A 115 6.84 -7.93 10.59
C ASP A 115 5.34 -7.91 10.34
N LEU A 116 4.93 -7.35 9.20
CA LEU A 116 3.53 -7.30 8.80
C LEU A 116 2.96 -8.70 8.54
N THR A 117 3.69 -9.56 7.86
CA THR A 117 3.30 -10.94 7.57
C THR A 117 3.09 -11.73 8.86
N ARG A 118 4.00 -11.61 9.82
CA ARG A 118 3.91 -12.26 11.14
C ARG A 118 2.69 -11.76 11.92
N GLU A 119 2.51 -10.43 12.00
CA GLU A 119 1.34 -9.85 12.66
C GLU A 119 0.01 -10.34 12.08
N LEU A 120 -0.09 -10.41 10.75
CA LEU A 120 -1.30 -10.87 10.08
C LEU A 120 -1.57 -12.37 10.33
N ALA A 121 -0.53 -13.18 10.33
CA ALA A 121 -0.64 -14.62 10.63
C ALA A 121 -1.11 -14.86 12.08
N GLU A 122 -0.56 -14.13 13.04
CA GLU A 122 -0.97 -14.20 14.45
C GLU A 122 -2.42 -13.72 14.64
N ALA A 123 -2.79 -12.60 14.01
CA ALA A 123 -4.15 -12.07 14.07
C ALA A 123 -5.16 -13.04 13.42
N MET A 124 -4.81 -13.67 12.30
CA MET A 124 -5.63 -14.68 11.63
C MET A 124 -5.85 -15.91 12.55
N GLY A 125 -4.79 -16.41 13.18
CA GLY A 125 -4.88 -17.51 14.15
C GLY A 125 -5.78 -17.17 15.34
N THR A 126 -5.67 -15.94 15.86
CA THR A 126 -6.50 -15.45 16.98
C THR A 126 -7.98 -15.34 16.57
N ALA A 127 -8.28 -14.81 15.38
CA ALA A 127 -9.65 -14.73 14.86
C ALA A 127 -10.23 -16.14 14.67
N SER A 128 -9.47 -17.07 14.11
CA SER A 128 -9.87 -18.46 13.93
C SER A 128 -10.19 -19.16 15.27
N SER A 129 -9.34 -18.97 16.29
CA SER A 129 -9.57 -19.55 17.62
C SER A 129 -10.82 -19.00 18.33
N ARG A 130 -11.26 -17.80 17.95
CA ARG A 130 -12.52 -17.18 18.42
C ARG A 130 -13.73 -17.54 17.57
N LEU A 131 -13.55 -18.37 16.54
CA LEU A 131 -14.57 -18.75 15.57
C LEU A 131 -15.06 -17.56 14.71
N ASP A 132 -14.30 -16.47 14.64
CA ASP A 132 -14.56 -15.33 13.75
C ASP A 132 -13.95 -15.63 12.37
N PHE A 133 -14.63 -16.50 11.62
CA PHE A 133 -14.13 -16.98 10.34
C PHE A 133 -14.14 -15.91 9.25
N GLU A 134 -15.01 -14.90 9.35
CA GLU A 134 -15.04 -13.79 8.38
C GLU A 134 -13.79 -12.91 8.52
N ASP A 135 -13.42 -12.59 9.77
CA ASP A 135 -12.21 -11.81 10.02
C ASP A 135 -10.95 -12.62 9.69
N ALA A 136 -10.92 -13.90 10.03
CA ALA A 136 -9.83 -14.81 9.66
C ALA A 136 -9.67 -14.89 8.12
N ALA A 137 -10.76 -14.98 7.37
CA ALA A 137 -10.73 -15.00 5.91
C ALA A 137 -10.21 -13.68 5.33
N ARG A 138 -10.65 -12.53 5.87
CA ARG A 138 -10.13 -11.20 5.47
C ARG A 138 -8.62 -11.06 5.69
N LEU A 139 -8.14 -11.54 6.84
CA LEU A 139 -6.70 -11.51 7.18
C LEU A 139 -5.89 -12.45 6.29
N ARG A 140 -6.41 -13.66 5.99
CA ARG A 140 -5.81 -14.60 5.04
C ARG A 140 -5.67 -13.98 3.65
N ASP A 141 -6.72 -13.35 3.15
CA ASP A 141 -6.72 -12.76 1.80
C ASP A 141 -5.75 -11.57 1.71
N LEU A 142 -5.65 -10.77 2.78
CA LEU A 142 -4.66 -9.70 2.88
C LEU A 142 -3.24 -10.27 2.89
N LEU A 143 -2.98 -11.31 3.68
CA LEU A 143 -1.68 -12.00 3.77
C LEU A 143 -1.29 -12.60 2.40
N ALA A 144 -2.20 -13.31 1.75
CA ALA A 144 -1.96 -13.87 0.42
C ALA A 144 -1.64 -12.79 -0.62
N GLY A 145 -2.36 -11.66 -0.58
CA GLY A 145 -2.08 -10.51 -1.43
C GLY A 145 -0.69 -9.92 -1.21
N LEU A 146 -0.25 -9.79 0.06
CA LEU A 146 1.10 -9.30 0.38
C LEU A 146 2.19 -10.24 -0.10
N LEU A 147 2.06 -11.54 0.13
CA LEU A 147 3.02 -12.55 -0.32
C LEU A 147 3.14 -12.57 -1.85
N ALA A 148 2.02 -12.47 -2.56
CA ALA A 148 2.03 -12.38 -4.02
C ALA A 148 2.75 -11.14 -4.56
N LEU A 149 2.74 -10.05 -3.80
CA LEU A 149 3.47 -8.82 -4.14
C LEU A 149 4.97 -8.94 -3.89
N GLN A 150 5.35 -9.51 -2.75
CA GLN A 150 6.75 -9.79 -2.44
C GLN A 150 7.38 -10.68 -3.51
N ALA A 151 6.70 -11.75 -3.93
CA ALA A 151 7.16 -12.64 -4.99
C ALA A 151 7.42 -11.89 -6.32
N ARG A 152 6.58 -10.90 -6.68
CA ARG A 152 6.79 -10.08 -7.88
C ARG A 152 7.98 -9.12 -7.75
N GLN A 153 8.17 -8.52 -6.57
CA GLN A 153 9.30 -7.60 -6.34
C GLN A 153 10.65 -8.29 -6.43
N TYR A 154 10.75 -9.57 -6.08
CA TYR A 154 11.97 -10.37 -6.24
C TYR A 154 12.31 -10.64 -7.72
N VAL A 155 11.31 -10.66 -8.61
CA VAL A 155 11.52 -10.91 -10.05
C VAL A 155 11.84 -9.63 -10.81
N ASP A 156 11.27 -8.47 -10.40
CA ASP A 156 11.43 -7.19 -11.08
C ASP A 156 12.49 -6.27 -10.43
N GLY A 157 13.07 -6.69 -9.30
CA GLY A 157 14.09 -5.91 -8.60
C GLY A 157 15.41 -5.96 -9.35
N SER A 158 15.80 -4.85 -9.99
CA SER A 158 17.18 -4.56 -10.35
C SER A 158 18.01 -4.29 -9.08
N ALA A 159 18.09 -5.29 -8.19
CA ALA A 159 19.04 -5.27 -7.10
C ALA A 159 20.42 -5.61 -7.67
N ALA A 160 21.38 -4.74 -7.42
CA ALA A 160 22.78 -5.02 -7.67
C ALA A 160 23.12 -6.40 -7.06
N GLU A 161 23.70 -7.28 -7.91
CA GLU A 161 24.21 -8.60 -7.54
C GLU A 161 23.20 -9.52 -6.83
N LEU A 162 22.33 -10.15 -7.60
CA LEU A 162 21.47 -11.24 -7.15
C LEU A 162 21.94 -12.54 -7.80
N ASP A 163 22.54 -13.43 -7.01
CA ASP A 163 22.82 -14.80 -7.44
C ASP A 163 21.55 -15.63 -7.33
N VAL A 164 20.96 -16.02 -8.45
CA VAL A 164 19.76 -16.89 -8.48
C VAL A 164 20.19 -18.33 -8.69
N LEU A 165 20.09 -19.15 -7.65
CA LEU A 165 20.24 -20.61 -7.72
C LEU A 165 18.84 -21.24 -7.88
N ALA A 166 18.56 -21.77 -9.08
CA ALA A 166 17.35 -22.54 -9.35
C ALA A 166 17.66 -24.03 -9.45
N VAL A 167 17.06 -24.83 -8.59
CA VAL A 167 17.13 -26.32 -8.66
C VAL A 167 15.83 -26.84 -9.24
N ALA A 168 15.84 -27.36 -10.48
CA ALA A 168 14.72 -28.06 -11.07
C ALA A 168 14.87 -29.56 -10.84
N MET A 169 14.01 -30.15 -9.99
CA MET A 169 13.88 -31.61 -9.90
C MET A 169 12.91 -32.10 -10.97
N ARG A 170 13.42 -32.81 -11.98
CA ARG A 170 12.58 -33.63 -12.86
C ARG A 170 12.33 -34.95 -12.15
N GLY A 171 11.06 -35.24 -11.85
CA GLY A 171 10.68 -36.54 -11.32
C GLY A 171 11.13 -37.68 -12.27
N THR A 172 11.88 -38.62 -11.74
CA THR A 172 12.14 -39.89 -12.38
C THR A 172 10.82 -40.67 -12.43
N GLN A 173 10.26 -40.86 -13.65
CA GLN A 173 9.28 -41.89 -13.85
C GLN A 173 10.01 -43.24 -13.74
N ALA A 174 9.56 -44.07 -12.81
CA ALA A 174 9.85 -45.49 -12.74
C ALA A 174 8.82 -46.25 -13.59
#